data_9be2a205a70ce1869c52cdab90756084
#
_entry.id   9be2a205a70ce1869c52cdab90756084
#
_cell.length_a   1.000
_cell.length_b   1.000
_cell.length_c   1.000
_cell.angle_alpha   90.00
_cell.angle_beta   90.00
_cell.angle_gamma   90.00
#
_symmetry.space_group_name_H-M   'P 1'
#
loop_
_entity.id
_entity.type
_entity.pdbx_description
1 polymer ?
#
loop_
_entity_poly.entity_id
_entity_poly.type
_entity_poly.pdbx_seq_one_letter_code
_entity_poly.pdbx_strand_id
1 'polypeptide(L)'
;MILALALSMFACAAEQGVDPNAKSEGVMTYAEYDAAALDAAVVVEGFVQATQSWWDNKITVYLQDGAGAYFIYEMACTEENAAKLVPGTKIKVSGYKAAWDGEIEIVDATFEFAGEDTYVAEATDVTALLGNNDELVKHQNKLVLFTDMTVVGIEYKNGEPGDDIYVTLSKNGAEYSFCVERYLTDPETKVYSDVGALKAGDVIDVTGFLYWWNGPNAHITAVAK
;
A
#
# COMPACT_ATOMS: atom_id res chain seq x y z
N MET A 1 31.92 14.82 59.10
CA MET A 1 32.09 14.11 57.83
C MET A 1 30.66 13.97 57.25
N ILE A 2 30.30 14.88 56.33
CA ILE A 2 29.00 14.91 55.72
C ILE A 2 29.11 14.24 54.34
N LEU A 3 28.46 13.09 54.17
CA LEU A 3 28.46 12.32 52.92
C LEU A 3 27.34 12.88 52.02
N ALA A 4 27.71 13.58 50.96
CA ALA A 4 26.80 14.07 49.95
C ALA A 4 26.46 12.91 48.97
N LEU A 5 25.22 12.47 48.98
CA LEU A 5 24.68 11.47 48.03
C LEU A 5 24.30 12.21 46.74
N ALA A 6 25.10 12.03 45.70
CA ALA A 6 24.72 12.54 44.36
C ALA A 6 23.69 11.63 43.74
N LEU A 7 22.47 12.14 43.63
CA LEU A 7 21.37 11.47 42.92
C LEU A 7 21.54 11.75 41.41
N SER A 8 22.06 10.81 40.66
CA SER A 8 22.10 10.88 39.21
C SER A 8 20.69 10.63 38.65
N MET A 9 20.04 11.69 38.17
CA MET A 9 18.82 11.59 37.38
C MET A 9 19.21 11.05 35.99
N PHE A 10 18.93 9.78 35.76
CA PHE A 10 18.83 9.27 34.37
C PHE A 10 17.56 9.87 33.75
N ALA A 11 17.75 10.87 32.91
CA ALA A 11 16.70 11.29 31.99
C ALA A 11 16.52 10.15 30.97
N CYS A 12 15.42 9.40 31.12
CA CYS A 12 14.94 8.51 30.08
C CYS A 12 14.50 9.42 28.92
N ALA A 13 15.36 9.54 27.89
CA ALA A 13 14.89 10.12 26.64
C ALA A 13 13.81 9.17 26.12
N ALA A 14 12.58 9.62 26.09
CA ALA A 14 11.55 8.93 25.33
C ALA A 14 12.05 8.85 23.87
N GLU A 15 12.16 7.65 23.31
CA GLU A 15 12.34 7.48 21.88
C GLU A 15 11.18 8.25 21.22
N GLN A 16 11.51 9.34 20.55
CA GLN A 16 10.54 10.04 19.72
C GLN A 16 10.27 9.09 18.54
N GLY A 17 9.05 8.54 18.50
CA GLY A 17 8.61 7.72 17.39
C GLY A 17 8.77 8.49 16.07
N VAL A 18 9.05 7.78 14.99
CA VAL A 18 9.13 8.35 13.64
C VAL A 18 7.84 9.08 13.34
N ASP A 19 7.92 10.34 12.88
CA ASP A 19 6.78 11.05 12.31
C ASP A 19 6.66 10.67 10.83
N PRO A 20 5.68 9.82 10.45
CA PRO A 20 5.54 9.37 9.07
C PRO A 20 5.13 10.49 8.11
N ASN A 21 4.72 11.67 8.62
CA ASN A 21 4.35 12.83 7.81
C ASN A 21 5.51 13.82 7.62
N ALA A 22 6.65 13.62 8.29
CA ALA A 22 7.79 14.49 8.12
C ALA A 22 8.33 14.41 6.68
N LYS A 23 8.45 15.57 6.02
CA LYS A 23 8.91 15.70 4.64
C LYS A 23 10.22 16.48 4.56
N SER A 24 11.07 16.10 3.63
CA SER A 24 12.27 16.86 3.27
C SER A 24 11.90 18.17 2.56
N GLU A 25 12.85 19.10 2.47
CA GLU A 25 12.65 20.35 1.73
C GLU A 25 12.32 20.10 0.26
N GLY A 26 11.32 20.79 -0.27
CA GLY A 26 10.87 20.69 -1.66
C GLY A 26 10.00 19.49 -1.97
N VAL A 27 9.62 18.70 -0.96
CA VAL A 27 8.71 17.56 -1.09
C VAL A 27 7.28 18.02 -0.79
N MET A 28 6.33 17.58 -1.61
CA MET A 28 4.90 17.86 -1.42
C MET A 28 4.36 17.12 -0.18
N THR A 29 3.48 17.77 0.57
CA THR A 29 2.57 17.08 1.47
C THR A 29 1.57 16.24 0.67
N TYR A 30 0.93 15.26 1.31
CA TYR A 30 -0.11 14.48 0.62
C TYR A 30 -1.24 15.37 0.06
N ALA A 31 -1.65 16.40 0.81
CA ALA A 31 -2.69 17.33 0.37
C ALA A 31 -2.29 18.14 -0.87
N GLU A 32 -1.01 18.54 -0.99
CA GLU A 32 -0.49 19.21 -2.19
C GLU A 32 -0.43 18.27 -3.38
N TYR A 33 0.01 17.01 -3.17
CA TYR A 33 -0.03 15.98 -4.20
C TYR A 33 -1.47 15.69 -4.65
N ASP A 34 -2.39 15.50 -3.71
CA ASP A 34 -3.79 15.22 -4.02
C ASP A 34 -4.42 16.34 -4.86
N ALA A 35 -4.13 17.60 -4.52
CA ALA A 35 -4.59 18.78 -5.25
C ALA A 35 -3.86 19.04 -6.58
N ALA A 36 -2.73 18.40 -6.86
CA ALA A 36 -1.98 18.58 -8.09
C ALA A 36 -2.79 18.09 -9.30
N ALA A 37 -2.71 18.81 -10.41
CA ALA A 37 -3.36 18.42 -11.66
C ALA A 37 -2.72 17.13 -12.23
N LEU A 38 -3.47 16.41 -13.05
CA LEU A 38 -2.89 15.36 -13.89
C LEU A 38 -1.81 15.96 -14.81
N ASP A 39 -0.82 15.16 -15.14
CA ASP A 39 0.40 15.51 -15.89
C ASP A 39 1.32 16.52 -15.18
N ALA A 40 0.99 16.95 -13.96
CA ALA A 40 1.89 17.78 -13.16
C ALA A 40 3.11 16.97 -12.68
N ALA A 41 4.28 17.62 -12.72
CA ALA A 41 5.47 17.07 -12.04
C ALA A 41 5.24 17.11 -10.53
N VAL A 42 5.52 15.99 -9.87
CA VAL A 42 5.35 15.82 -8.43
C VAL A 42 6.61 15.28 -7.78
N VAL A 43 6.83 15.68 -6.53
CA VAL A 43 7.88 15.12 -5.68
C VAL A 43 7.23 14.72 -4.37
N VAL A 44 7.22 13.43 -4.07
CA VAL A 44 6.63 12.87 -2.85
C VAL A 44 7.67 12.10 -2.05
N GLU A 45 7.42 11.92 -0.77
CA GLU A 45 8.26 11.13 0.12
C GLU A 45 7.37 10.29 1.02
N GLY A 46 7.73 9.04 1.21
CA GLY A 46 6.98 8.11 2.03
C GLY A 46 7.78 6.85 2.28
N PHE A 47 7.08 5.84 2.78
CA PHE A 47 7.67 4.57 3.17
C PHE A 47 7.10 3.46 2.30
N VAL A 48 7.97 2.64 1.74
CA VAL A 48 7.59 1.45 0.98
C VAL A 48 6.73 0.55 1.87
N GLN A 49 5.58 0.14 1.39
CA GLN A 49 4.72 -0.83 2.06
C GLN A 49 4.81 -2.20 1.39
N ALA A 50 4.91 -2.19 0.06
CA ALA A 50 5.15 -3.37 -0.76
C ALA A 50 5.68 -2.95 -2.13
N THR A 51 6.21 -3.93 -2.87
CA THR A 51 6.60 -3.77 -4.27
C THR A 51 6.05 -4.92 -5.09
N GLN A 52 5.78 -4.67 -6.35
CA GLN A 52 5.64 -5.75 -7.33
C GLN A 52 7.02 -6.30 -7.70
N SER A 53 7.05 -7.40 -8.42
CA SER A 53 8.29 -8.00 -8.91
C SER A 53 9.07 -7.03 -9.79
N TRP A 54 10.38 -6.96 -9.58
CA TRP A 54 11.28 -6.21 -10.46
C TRP A 54 11.33 -6.83 -11.86
N TRP A 55 11.27 -5.97 -12.87
CA TRP A 55 11.31 -6.37 -14.27
C TRP A 55 11.90 -5.26 -15.14
N ASP A 56 12.81 -5.58 -16.03
CA ASP A 56 13.36 -4.69 -17.05
C ASP A 56 13.78 -3.29 -16.54
N ASN A 57 14.54 -3.25 -15.43
CA ASN A 57 14.96 -2.03 -14.73
C ASN A 57 13.83 -1.14 -14.22
N LYS A 58 12.70 -1.74 -13.88
CA LYS A 58 11.53 -1.08 -13.32
C LYS A 58 10.96 -1.86 -12.14
N ILE A 59 10.26 -1.16 -11.26
CA ILE A 59 9.54 -1.73 -10.13
C ILE A 59 8.31 -0.88 -9.82
N THR A 60 7.18 -1.52 -9.57
CA THR A 60 5.99 -0.83 -9.06
C THR A 60 6.00 -0.85 -7.54
N VAL A 61 5.69 0.30 -6.91
CA VAL A 61 5.82 0.48 -5.46
C VAL A 61 4.50 1.00 -4.88
N TYR A 62 4.05 0.36 -3.80
CA TYR A 62 3.02 0.88 -2.91
C TYR A 62 3.71 1.66 -1.81
N LEU A 63 3.60 2.99 -1.87
CA LEU A 63 4.25 3.92 -0.95
C LEU A 63 3.19 4.58 -0.06
N GLN A 64 3.45 4.74 1.23
CA GLN A 64 2.50 5.37 2.15
C GLN A 64 3.23 6.21 3.19
N ASP A 65 2.61 7.32 3.59
CA ASP A 65 2.95 8.10 4.77
C ASP A 65 1.77 8.09 5.77
N GLY A 66 1.82 8.89 6.81
CA GLY A 66 0.74 8.98 7.80
C GLY A 66 -0.52 9.67 7.28
N ALA A 67 -0.44 10.49 6.21
CA ALA A 67 -1.55 11.24 5.65
C ALA A 67 -2.20 10.51 4.46
N GLY A 68 -1.39 9.88 3.61
CA GLY A 68 -1.88 9.26 2.39
C GLY A 68 -0.97 8.20 1.79
N ALA A 69 -1.33 7.73 0.60
CA ALA A 69 -0.57 6.72 -0.10
C ALA A 69 -0.46 7.04 -1.60
N TYR A 70 0.53 6.43 -2.22
CA TYR A 70 0.90 6.68 -3.60
C TYR A 70 1.18 5.35 -4.30
N PHE A 71 0.65 5.18 -5.50
CA PHE A 71 0.99 4.07 -6.37
C PHE A 71 2.01 4.56 -7.39
N ILE A 72 3.22 4.00 -7.34
CA ILE A 72 4.32 4.40 -8.23
C ILE A 72 4.45 3.32 -9.30
N TYR A 73 3.92 3.60 -10.48
CA TYR A 73 3.87 2.63 -11.56
C TYR A 73 5.20 2.58 -12.31
N GLU A 74 5.77 1.37 -12.45
CA GLU A 74 6.98 1.08 -13.23
C GLU A 74 8.14 2.09 -13.00
N MET A 75 8.40 2.43 -11.73
CA MET A 75 9.49 3.33 -11.34
C MET A 75 10.84 2.78 -11.79
N ALA A 76 11.69 3.63 -12.37
CA ALA A 76 13.05 3.26 -12.78
C ALA A 76 13.87 2.77 -11.57
N CYS A 77 14.36 1.53 -11.64
CA CYS A 77 15.03 0.88 -10.53
C CYS A 77 16.01 -0.20 -11.01
N THR A 78 17.25 -0.16 -10.54
CA THR A 78 18.19 -1.26 -10.76
C THR A 78 17.82 -2.46 -9.88
N GLU A 79 18.18 -3.67 -10.29
CA GLU A 79 17.95 -4.90 -9.50
C GLU A 79 18.57 -4.80 -8.10
N GLU A 80 19.78 -4.23 -7.99
CA GLU A 80 20.45 -4.00 -6.70
C GLU A 80 19.62 -3.09 -5.77
N ASN A 81 19.01 -2.04 -6.30
CA ASN A 81 18.18 -1.13 -5.51
C ASN A 81 16.81 -1.74 -5.20
N ALA A 82 16.24 -2.54 -6.10
CA ALA A 82 14.99 -3.25 -5.87
C ALA A 82 15.06 -4.13 -4.61
N ALA A 83 16.19 -4.83 -4.40
CA ALA A 83 16.43 -5.65 -3.21
C ALA A 83 16.45 -4.86 -1.89
N LYS A 84 16.59 -3.53 -1.95
CA LYS A 84 16.60 -2.63 -0.77
C LYS A 84 15.24 -1.97 -0.51
N LEU A 85 14.30 -2.05 -1.46
CA LEU A 85 12.95 -1.51 -1.33
C LEU A 85 12.05 -2.48 -0.55
N VAL A 86 12.37 -2.66 0.73
CA VAL A 86 11.59 -3.52 1.63
C VAL A 86 10.58 -2.70 2.43
N PRO A 87 9.51 -3.30 2.99
CA PRO A 87 8.56 -2.59 3.83
C PRO A 87 9.24 -1.77 4.93
N GLY A 88 8.84 -0.50 5.04
CA GLY A 88 9.42 0.46 5.97
C GLY A 88 10.54 1.33 5.40
N THR A 89 11.10 1.01 4.24
CA THR A 89 12.15 1.82 3.62
C THR A 89 11.62 3.19 3.19
N LYS A 90 12.27 4.28 3.64
CA LYS A 90 11.90 5.65 3.25
C LYS A 90 12.54 6.01 1.91
N ILE A 91 11.73 6.48 0.96
CA ILE A 91 12.19 6.96 -0.34
C ILE A 91 11.54 8.29 -0.71
N LYS A 92 12.27 9.10 -1.50
CA LYS A 92 11.75 10.28 -2.17
C LYS A 92 11.63 9.98 -3.66
N VAL A 93 10.44 10.21 -4.21
CA VAL A 93 10.08 9.88 -5.59
C VAL A 93 9.78 11.16 -6.36
N SER A 94 10.32 11.28 -7.56
CA SER A 94 10.01 12.33 -8.53
C SER A 94 9.43 11.72 -9.79
N GLY A 95 8.31 12.26 -10.28
CA GLY A 95 7.62 11.75 -11.47
C GLY A 95 6.48 12.66 -11.88
N TYR A 96 5.50 12.11 -12.58
CA TYR A 96 4.32 12.83 -13.03
C TYR A 96 3.05 12.16 -12.51
N LYS A 97 2.10 12.96 -12.01
CA LYS A 97 0.80 12.47 -11.59
C LYS A 97 -0.01 12.05 -12.81
N ALA A 98 -0.50 10.83 -12.82
CA ALA A 98 -1.32 10.27 -13.89
C ALA A 98 -2.59 9.63 -13.35
N ALA A 99 -3.48 9.24 -14.25
CA ALA A 99 -4.67 8.47 -13.92
C ALA A 99 -4.88 7.36 -14.96
N TRP A 100 -5.20 6.16 -14.48
CA TRP A 100 -5.54 5.01 -15.31
C TRP A 100 -6.81 4.33 -14.80
N ASP A 101 -7.91 4.40 -15.55
CA ASP A 101 -9.21 3.80 -15.19
C ASP A 101 -9.71 4.11 -13.76
N GLY A 102 -9.36 5.31 -13.25
CA GLY A 102 -9.71 5.77 -11.91
C GLY A 102 -8.60 5.60 -10.88
N GLU A 103 -7.56 4.81 -11.17
CA GLU A 103 -6.35 4.78 -10.35
C GLU A 103 -5.55 6.06 -10.52
N ILE A 104 -5.13 6.68 -9.41
CA ILE A 104 -4.19 7.81 -9.40
C ILE A 104 -2.80 7.27 -9.10
N GLU A 105 -1.91 7.47 -10.07
CA GLU A 105 -0.56 6.91 -10.04
C GLU A 105 0.50 7.98 -10.30
N ILE A 106 1.75 7.64 -10.02
CA ILE A 106 2.93 8.43 -10.42
C ILE A 106 3.69 7.60 -11.46
N VAL A 107 3.88 8.21 -12.65
CA VAL A 107 4.54 7.58 -13.80
C VAL A 107 5.85 8.28 -14.13
N ASP A 108 6.67 7.66 -15.00
CA ASP A 108 8.00 8.14 -15.41
C ASP A 108 8.87 8.49 -14.17
N ALA A 109 8.72 7.69 -13.12
CA ALA A 109 9.25 7.97 -11.82
C ALA A 109 10.70 7.53 -11.66
N THR A 110 11.44 8.32 -10.87
CA THR A 110 12.76 8.00 -10.32
C THR A 110 12.73 8.19 -8.80
N PHE A 111 13.70 7.63 -8.08
CA PHE A 111 13.73 7.77 -6.62
C PHE A 111 15.16 7.92 -6.07
N GLU A 112 15.22 8.37 -4.83
CA GLU A 112 16.40 8.30 -3.96
C GLU A 112 16.00 7.78 -2.57
N PHE A 113 16.91 7.10 -1.88
CA PHE A 113 16.69 6.71 -0.48
C PHE A 113 16.73 7.95 0.41
N ALA A 114 15.76 8.09 1.33
CA ALA A 114 15.48 9.34 2.05
C ALA A 114 15.67 9.21 3.58
N GLY A 115 16.78 8.65 4.02
CA GLY A 115 17.14 8.50 5.42
C GLY A 115 16.97 7.08 5.95
N GLU A 116 17.09 6.93 7.29
CA GLU A 116 17.09 5.63 7.98
C GLU A 116 15.80 5.38 8.78
N ASP A 117 14.90 6.35 8.82
CA ASP A 117 13.60 6.19 9.47
C ASP A 117 12.81 5.07 8.80
N THR A 118 12.05 4.33 9.61
CA THR A 118 11.20 3.24 9.11
C THR A 118 9.77 3.40 9.58
N TYR A 119 8.83 3.13 8.69
CA TYR A 119 7.40 3.11 9.01
C TYR A 119 6.67 2.07 8.17
N VAL A 120 5.90 1.20 8.82
CA VAL A 120 4.97 0.28 8.18
C VAL A 120 3.57 0.64 8.65
N ALA A 121 2.68 0.90 7.69
CA ALA A 121 1.31 1.29 7.99
C ALA A 121 0.51 0.13 8.56
N GLU A 122 -0.37 0.43 9.50
CA GLU A 122 -1.44 -0.49 9.91
C GLU A 122 -2.62 -0.37 8.94
N ALA A 123 -3.27 -1.51 8.65
CA ALA A 123 -4.43 -1.54 7.78
C ALA A 123 -5.60 -0.76 8.41
N THR A 124 -6.17 0.17 7.65
CA THR A 124 -7.36 0.92 8.10
C THR A 124 -8.62 0.15 7.70
N ASP A 125 -9.51 -0.15 8.65
CA ASP A 125 -10.82 -0.73 8.35
C ASP A 125 -11.70 0.29 7.62
N VAL A 126 -12.01 -0.02 6.36
CA VAL A 126 -12.85 0.81 5.49
C VAL A 126 -14.16 0.08 5.10
N THR A 127 -14.49 -1.01 5.75
CA THR A 127 -15.67 -1.84 5.46
C THR A 127 -16.96 -1.02 5.46
N ALA A 128 -17.10 -0.10 6.39
CA ALA A 128 -18.29 0.76 6.50
C ALA A 128 -18.47 1.75 5.34
N LEU A 129 -17.40 1.98 4.55
CA LEU A 129 -17.42 2.87 3.38
C LEU A 129 -17.83 2.15 2.09
N LEU A 130 -17.94 0.81 2.09
CA LEU A 130 -18.40 0.06 0.93
C LEU A 130 -19.79 0.53 0.50
N GLY A 131 -19.93 0.83 -0.80
CA GLY A 131 -21.13 1.45 -1.38
C GLY A 131 -21.13 2.98 -1.38
N ASN A 132 -20.16 3.63 -0.75
CA ASN A 132 -19.93 5.08 -0.82
C ASN A 132 -18.56 5.37 -1.45
N ASN A 133 -18.49 5.32 -2.77
CA ASN A 133 -17.25 5.48 -3.51
C ASN A 133 -16.60 6.86 -3.30
N ASP A 134 -17.37 7.92 -3.06
CA ASP A 134 -16.86 9.28 -2.83
C ASP A 134 -16.03 9.37 -1.53
N GLU A 135 -16.37 8.57 -0.52
CA GLU A 135 -15.59 8.49 0.72
C GLU A 135 -14.50 7.41 0.62
N LEU A 136 -14.80 6.27 0.01
CA LEU A 136 -13.86 5.16 -0.08
C LEU A 136 -12.62 5.53 -0.90
N VAL A 137 -12.78 6.28 -2.00
CA VAL A 137 -11.67 6.71 -2.88
C VAL A 137 -10.63 7.59 -2.15
N LYS A 138 -11.01 8.25 -1.05
CA LYS A 138 -10.05 9.01 -0.21
C LYS A 138 -9.03 8.11 0.51
N HIS A 139 -9.25 6.80 0.48
CA HIS A 139 -8.32 5.79 0.98
C HIS A 139 -7.56 5.08 -0.14
N GLN A 140 -7.65 5.58 -1.37
CA GLN A 140 -6.95 5.00 -2.52
C GLN A 140 -5.45 4.81 -2.21
N ASN A 141 -4.91 3.68 -2.65
CA ASN A 141 -3.53 3.25 -2.47
C ASN A 141 -3.11 2.90 -1.03
N LYS A 142 -3.91 3.23 0.00
CA LYS A 142 -3.62 2.87 1.39
C LYS A 142 -3.76 1.36 1.61
N LEU A 143 -3.01 0.87 2.59
CA LEU A 143 -3.25 -0.45 3.16
C LEU A 143 -4.58 -0.40 3.93
N VAL A 144 -5.54 -1.22 3.51
CA VAL A 144 -6.90 -1.25 4.07
C VAL A 144 -7.32 -2.65 4.49
N LEU A 145 -8.32 -2.69 5.36
CA LEU A 145 -8.99 -3.91 5.82
C LEU A 145 -10.48 -3.84 5.44
N PHE A 146 -11.01 -4.95 4.95
CA PHE A 146 -12.44 -5.20 4.78
C PHE A 146 -12.81 -6.41 5.63
N THR A 147 -13.73 -6.25 6.57
CA THR A 147 -14.12 -7.29 7.51
C THR A 147 -15.42 -7.98 7.12
N ASP A 148 -15.55 -9.27 7.49
CA ASP A 148 -16.75 -10.07 7.27
C ASP A 148 -17.27 -10.04 5.81
N MET A 149 -16.38 -10.16 4.85
CA MET A 149 -16.72 -10.25 3.43
C MET A 149 -17.13 -11.67 3.07
N THR A 150 -18.26 -11.85 2.40
CA THR A 150 -18.70 -13.18 1.94
C THR A 150 -18.16 -13.45 0.54
N VAL A 151 -17.44 -14.56 0.38
CA VAL A 151 -16.93 -15.02 -0.92
C VAL A 151 -18.11 -15.47 -1.79
N VAL A 152 -18.23 -14.88 -2.98
CA VAL A 152 -19.17 -15.28 -4.03
C VAL A 152 -18.52 -16.28 -4.96
N GLY A 153 -17.26 -16.03 -5.33
CA GLY A 153 -16.46 -16.89 -6.18
C GLY A 153 -15.03 -16.40 -6.37
N ILE A 154 -14.21 -17.27 -6.94
CA ILE A 154 -12.86 -16.94 -7.38
C ILE A 154 -12.70 -17.35 -8.85
N GLU A 155 -11.94 -16.59 -9.59
CA GLU A 155 -11.60 -16.86 -10.97
C GLU A 155 -10.12 -16.62 -11.21
N TYR A 156 -9.43 -17.59 -11.79
CA TYR A 156 -8.06 -17.42 -12.26
C TYR A 156 -8.07 -16.76 -13.64
N LYS A 157 -7.31 -15.71 -13.84
CA LYS A 157 -7.24 -14.89 -15.07
C LYS A 157 -7.12 -15.71 -16.35
N ASN A 158 -6.35 -16.79 -16.33
CA ASN A 158 -6.15 -17.68 -17.46
C ASN A 158 -6.86 -19.05 -17.29
N GLY A 159 -7.82 -19.16 -16.36
CA GLY A 159 -8.57 -20.38 -16.07
C GLY A 159 -7.82 -21.40 -15.20
N GLU A 160 -6.56 -21.16 -14.87
CA GLU A 160 -5.71 -22.04 -14.05
C GLU A 160 -4.76 -21.23 -13.14
N PRO A 161 -4.27 -21.82 -12.03
CA PRO A 161 -3.31 -21.14 -11.13
C PRO A 161 -2.02 -20.72 -11.86
N GLY A 162 -1.41 -19.61 -11.38
CA GLY A 162 -0.13 -19.09 -11.87
C GLY A 162 -0.19 -17.65 -12.38
N ASP A 163 -1.38 -17.05 -12.44
CA ASP A 163 -1.62 -15.65 -12.79
C ASP A 163 -2.55 -15.02 -11.74
N ASP A 164 -3.09 -13.82 -11.97
CA ASP A 164 -4.00 -13.13 -11.08
C ASP A 164 -5.19 -14.00 -10.67
N ILE A 165 -5.67 -13.81 -9.43
CA ILE A 165 -6.93 -14.37 -8.95
C ILE A 165 -7.90 -13.21 -8.74
N TYR A 166 -9.01 -13.23 -9.45
CA TYR A 166 -10.14 -12.32 -9.19
C TYR A 166 -11.06 -12.95 -8.15
N VAL A 167 -11.32 -12.20 -7.08
CA VAL A 167 -12.14 -12.66 -5.96
C VAL A 167 -13.41 -11.80 -5.93
N THR A 168 -14.55 -12.40 -6.25
CA THR A 168 -15.84 -11.72 -6.07
C THR A 168 -16.29 -11.91 -4.63
N LEU A 169 -16.48 -10.79 -3.95
CA LEU A 169 -16.89 -10.69 -2.56
C LEU A 169 -18.21 -9.94 -2.45
N SER A 170 -19.05 -10.30 -1.49
CA SER A 170 -20.27 -9.56 -1.22
C SER A 170 -20.30 -8.99 0.19
N LYS A 171 -20.88 -7.80 0.32
CA LYS A 171 -21.16 -7.13 1.60
C LYS A 171 -22.42 -6.30 1.46
N ASN A 172 -23.36 -6.43 2.41
CA ASN A 172 -24.62 -5.67 2.44
C ASN A 172 -25.44 -5.75 1.13
N GLY A 173 -25.37 -6.87 0.41
CA GLY A 173 -26.11 -7.09 -0.84
C GLY A 173 -25.49 -6.50 -2.10
N ALA A 174 -24.30 -5.91 -2.01
CA ALA A 174 -23.48 -5.48 -3.16
C ALA A 174 -22.29 -6.42 -3.35
N GLU A 175 -21.80 -6.52 -4.58
CA GLU A 175 -20.64 -7.31 -4.95
C GLU A 175 -19.46 -6.41 -5.32
N TYR A 176 -18.27 -6.88 -5.00
CA TYR A 176 -16.98 -6.22 -5.22
C TYR A 176 -15.99 -7.24 -5.80
N SER A 177 -15.19 -6.83 -6.77
CA SER A 177 -14.14 -7.66 -7.34
C SER A 177 -12.78 -7.16 -6.86
N PHE A 178 -12.09 -7.98 -6.04
CA PHE A 178 -10.73 -7.72 -5.60
C PHE A 178 -9.76 -8.65 -6.32
N CYS A 179 -8.47 -8.33 -6.31
CA CYS A 179 -7.47 -9.05 -7.06
C CYS A 179 -6.31 -9.52 -6.17
N VAL A 180 -5.94 -10.79 -6.27
CA VAL A 180 -4.57 -11.21 -5.94
C VAL A 180 -3.74 -10.95 -7.18
N GLU A 181 -3.04 -9.83 -7.20
CA GLU A 181 -2.20 -9.42 -8.31
C GLU A 181 -0.86 -10.17 -8.23
N ARG A 182 -0.54 -10.96 -9.27
CA ARG A 182 0.56 -11.94 -9.24
C ARG A 182 1.95 -11.34 -9.05
N TYR A 183 2.17 -10.09 -9.47
CA TYR A 183 3.47 -9.44 -9.33
C TYR A 183 3.67 -8.84 -7.94
N LEU A 184 2.57 -8.57 -7.22
CA LEU A 184 2.57 -8.18 -5.80
C LEU A 184 2.58 -9.41 -4.89
N THR A 185 1.72 -10.38 -5.18
CA THR A 185 1.51 -11.58 -4.38
C THR A 185 1.81 -12.81 -5.24
N ASP A 186 3.09 -13.18 -5.25
CA ASP A 186 3.60 -14.29 -6.07
C ASP A 186 2.79 -15.58 -5.87
N PRO A 187 2.50 -16.34 -6.95
CA PRO A 187 1.77 -17.61 -6.89
C PRO A 187 2.35 -18.68 -5.96
N GLU A 188 3.61 -18.57 -5.57
CA GLU A 188 4.24 -19.48 -4.60
C GLU A 188 3.96 -19.09 -3.13
N THR A 189 3.32 -17.94 -2.89
CA THR A 189 3.03 -17.46 -1.54
C THR A 189 1.88 -18.21 -0.88
N LYS A 190 1.89 -18.21 0.46
CA LYS A 190 0.78 -18.74 1.24
C LYS A 190 -0.53 -17.97 0.96
N VAL A 191 -0.48 -16.66 0.78
CA VAL A 191 -1.66 -15.83 0.49
C VAL A 191 -2.32 -16.27 -0.80
N TYR A 192 -1.55 -16.47 -1.86
CA TYR A 192 -2.06 -16.95 -3.15
C TYR A 192 -2.79 -18.30 -3.00
N SER A 193 -2.18 -19.25 -2.28
CA SER A 193 -2.76 -20.57 -2.05
C SER A 193 -3.98 -20.52 -1.13
N ASP A 194 -3.99 -19.67 -0.10
CA ASP A 194 -5.13 -19.51 0.82
C ASP A 194 -6.34 -18.91 0.06
N VAL A 195 -6.12 -17.91 -0.78
CA VAL A 195 -7.18 -17.34 -1.62
C VAL A 195 -7.70 -18.35 -2.63
N GLY A 196 -6.81 -19.10 -3.30
CA GLY A 196 -7.19 -20.15 -4.23
C GLY A 196 -7.99 -21.29 -3.61
N ALA A 197 -7.92 -21.48 -2.29
CA ALA A 197 -8.68 -22.48 -1.55
C ALA A 197 -10.05 -22.01 -1.03
N LEU A 198 -10.39 -20.71 -1.20
CA LEU A 198 -11.67 -20.13 -0.78
C LEU A 198 -12.84 -20.75 -1.57
N LYS A 199 -14.00 -20.78 -0.95
CA LYS A 199 -15.23 -21.31 -1.53
C LYS A 199 -16.37 -20.30 -1.36
N ALA A 200 -17.31 -20.32 -2.29
CA ALA A 200 -18.54 -19.56 -2.15
C ALA A 200 -19.22 -19.84 -0.80
N GLY A 201 -19.56 -18.77 -0.10
CA GLY A 201 -20.15 -18.80 1.25
C GLY A 201 -19.13 -18.70 2.38
N ASP A 202 -17.81 -18.78 2.14
CA ASP A 202 -16.81 -18.46 3.16
C ASP A 202 -16.96 -16.99 3.57
N VAL A 203 -16.78 -16.69 4.85
CA VAL A 203 -16.74 -15.32 5.39
C VAL A 203 -15.31 -15.06 5.80
N ILE A 204 -14.74 -13.97 5.29
CA ILE A 204 -13.31 -13.66 5.46
C ILE A 204 -13.11 -12.17 5.74
N ASP A 205 -12.00 -11.87 6.41
CA ASP A 205 -11.42 -10.54 6.41
C ASP A 205 -10.35 -10.46 5.32
N VAL A 206 -10.30 -9.33 4.62
CA VAL A 206 -9.38 -9.10 3.51
C VAL A 206 -8.53 -7.88 3.81
N THR A 207 -7.21 -8.04 3.78
CA THR A 207 -6.26 -6.93 3.82
C THR A 207 -5.62 -6.76 2.45
N GLY A 208 -5.44 -5.53 2.00
CA GLY A 208 -4.81 -5.22 0.72
C GLY A 208 -4.61 -3.74 0.50
N PHE A 209 -3.96 -3.38 -0.60
CA PHE A 209 -3.86 -1.99 -1.04
C PHE A 209 -5.10 -1.63 -1.86
N LEU A 210 -5.75 -0.51 -1.52
CA LEU A 210 -6.97 -0.08 -2.20
C LEU A 210 -6.65 0.50 -3.58
N TYR A 211 -6.38 -0.38 -4.52
CA TYR A 211 -6.28 -0.05 -5.93
C TYR A 211 -7.66 0.29 -6.51
N TRP A 212 -7.70 1.06 -7.59
CA TRP A 212 -8.96 1.51 -8.19
C TRP A 212 -9.02 1.18 -9.68
N TRP A 213 -9.99 0.37 -10.07
CA TRP A 213 -10.26 0.10 -11.48
C TRP A 213 -11.76 0.22 -11.74
N ASN A 214 -12.19 1.40 -12.19
CA ASN A 214 -13.62 1.72 -12.35
C ASN A 214 -14.44 1.48 -11.07
N GLY A 215 -13.80 1.48 -9.91
CA GLY A 215 -14.32 1.17 -8.59
C GLY A 215 -13.27 0.54 -7.69
N PRO A 216 -13.61 0.25 -6.43
CA PRO A 216 -12.64 -0.36 -5.50
C PRO A 216 -12.23 -1.76 -5.98
N ASN A 217 -10.93 -1.96 -6.17
CA ASN A 217 -10.32 -3.23 -6.54
C ASN A 217 -9.07 -3.46 -5.68
N ALA A 218 -9.26 -3.86 -4.42
CA ALA A 218 -8.13 -4.03 -3.52
C ALA A 218 -7.18 -5.13 -4.03
N HIS A 219 -5.88 -4.84 -4.10
CA HIS A 219 -4.83 -5.82 -4.33
C HIS A 219 -4.53 -6.56 -3.03
N ILE A 220 -5.00 -7.81 -2.94
CA ILE A 220 -5.03 -8.62 -1.71
C ILE A 220 -3.61 -9.01 -1.29
N THR A 221 -3.28 -8.74 -0.02
CA THR A 221 -2.01 -9.13 0.60
C THR A 221 -2.18 -10.10 1.78
N ALA A 222 -3.39 -10.21 2.33
CA ALA A 222 -3.73 -11.21 3.35
C ALA A 222 -5.23 -11.49 3.37
N VAL A 223 -5.59 -12.71 3.81
CA VAL A 223 -6.96 -13.11 4.15
C VAL A 223 -6.97 -13.83 5.49
N ALA A 224 -8.05 -13.65 6.26
CA ALA A 224 -8.30 -14.35 7.52
C ALA A 224 -9.75 -14.87 7.57
N LYS A 225 -9.98 -16.03 8.23
CA LYS A 225 -11.31 -16.62 8.47
C LYS A 225 -11.65 -16.54 9.94
#